data_d67b079b16dfd9c36259739dc513f897
#
_entry.id   d67b079b16dfd9c36259739dc513f897
#
_cell.length_a   1.000
_cell.length_b   1.000
_cell.length_c   1.000
_cell.angle_alpha   90.00
_cell.angle_beta   90.00
_cell.angle_gamma   90.00
#
_symmetry.space_group_name_H-M   'P 1'
#
loop_
_entity.id
_entity.type
_entity.pdbx_description
1 polymer ?
#
loop_
_entity_poly.entity_id
_entity_poly.type
_entity_poly.pdbx_seq_one_letter_code
_entity_poly.pdbx_strand_id
1 'polypeptide(L)'
;MTKTLTVNATHPDPATILEAAQVIGRGGLVAFPTETVYGLGANGLSAAAVQRIFAAKQRPSSDPLILHVSSTEDFQLVAVLDGLEELVSTLAARFMPGALTLVLPKQARVPLEVTAGGGSVAVRVPNHAVALALIAASG
;
A
#
# COMPACT_ATOMS: atom_id res chain seq x y z
N MET A 1 2.90 -14.12 -18.53
CA MET A 1 3.74 -13.08 -19.18
C MET A 1 3.45 -11.73 -18.54
N THR A 2 4.47 -10.98 -18.21
CA THR A 2 4.33 -9.64 -17.64
C THR A 2 3.89 -8.65 -18.73
N LYS A 3 2.83 -7.89 -18.46
CA LYS A 3 2.41 -6.77 -19.31
C LYS A 3 3.01 -5.48 -18.79
N THR A 4 3.59 -4.67 -19.66
CA THR A 4 4.08 -3.33 -19.31
C THR A 4 3.07 -2.28 -19.77
N LEU A 5 2.69 -1.39 -18.86
CA LEU A 5 1.83 -0.25 -19.12
C LEU A 5 2.66 1.03 -19.04
N THR A 6 2.54 1.89 -20.04
CA THR A 6 3.17 3.21 -20.02
C THR A 6 2.17 4.23 -19.48
N VAL A 7 2.60 5.03 -18.51
CA VAL A 7 1.76 6.03 -17.85
C VAL A 7 2.55 7.31 -17.62
N ASN A 8 1.89 8.47 -17.73
CA ASN A 8 2.51 9.74 -17.39
C ASN A 8 2.71 9.84 -15.88
N ALA A 9 3.91 10.20 -15.43
CA ALA A 9 4.29 10.21 -14.00
C ALA A 9 3.55 11.28 -13.18
N THR A 10 3.14 12.38 -13.79
CA THR A 10 2.49 13.52 -13.10
C THR A 10 0.99 13.61 -13.37
N HIS A 11 0.54 13.11 -14.51
CA HIS A 11 -0.86 13.11 -14.96
C HIS A 11 -1.21 11.71 -15.48
N PRO A 12 -1.36 10.73 -14.58
CA PRO A 12 -1.63 9.35 -14.98
C PRO A 12 -2.97 9.22 -15.70
N ASP A 13 -2.96 8.53 -16.85
CA ASP A 13 -4.17 8.27 -17.60
C ASP A 13 -5.12 7.35 -16.83
N PRO A 14 -6.40 7.75 -16.61
CA PRO A 14 -7.35 6.97 -15.82
C PRO A 14 -7.59 5.55 -16.35
N ALA A 15 -7.60 5.35 -17.68
CA ALA A 15 -7.82 4.03 -18.27
C ALA A 15 -6.66 3.07 -17.96
N THR A 16 -5.43 3.56 -18.05
CA THR A 16 -4.22 2.80 -17.70
C THR A 16 -4.20 2.46 -16.20
N ILE A 17 -4.55 3.41 -15.34
CA ILE A 17 -4.66 3.17 -13.89
C ILE A 17 -5.74 2.14 -13.59
N LEU A 18 -6.90 2.24 -14.21
CA LEU A 18 -8.00 1.28 -14.00
C LEU A 18 -7.59 -0.13 -14.43
N GLU A 19 -6.89 -0.28 -15.54
CA GLU A 19 -6.38 -1.59 -15.97
C GLU A 19 -5.44 -2.21 -14.92
N ALA A 20 -4.51 -1.43 -14.38
CA ALA A 20 -3.62 -1.88 -13.32
C ALA A 20 -4.38 -2.22 -12.02
N ALA A 21 -5.35 -1.39 -11.64
CA ALA A 21 -6.20 -1.64 -10.46
C ALA A 21 -7.02 -2.94 -10.60
N GLN A 22 -7.50 -3.25 -11.79
CA GLN A 22 -8.18 -4.52 -12.06
C GLN A 22 -7.28 -5.74 -11.86
N VAL A 23 -5.98 -5.63 -12.16
CA VAL A 23 -5.01 -6.70 -11.86
C VAL A 23 -4.93 -6.94 -10.36
N ILE A 24 -4.81 -5.86 -9.56
CA ILE A 24 -4.82 -5.95 -8.09
C ILE A 24 -6.14 -6.56 -7.57
N GLY A 25 -7.27 -6.09 -8.08
CA GLY A 25 -8.59 -6.58 -7.69
C GLY A 25 -8.82 -8.07 -7.94
N ARG A 26 -8.14 -8.64 -8.95
CA ARG A 26 -8.15 -10.09 -9.24
C ARG A 26 -7.10 -10.88 -8.45
N GLY A 27 -6.42 -10.25 -7.48
CA GLY A 27 -5.37 -10.86 -6.67
C GLY A 27 -4.01 -10.94 -7.39
N GLY A 28 -3.82 -10.18 -8.46
CA GLY A 28 -2.55 -10.07 -9.19
C GLY A 28 -1.57 -9.12 -8.53
N LEU A 29 -0.37 -9.03 -9.13
CA LEU A 29 0.71 -8.14 -8.70
C LEU A 29 0.92 -7.03 -9.73
N VAL A 30 1.21 -5.82 -9.24
CA VAL A 30 1.56 -4.66 -10.08
C VAL A 30 2.81 -4.01 -9.53
N ALA A 31 3.84 -3.84 -10.37
CA ALA A 31 4.96 -2.97 -10.05
C ALA A 31 4.57 -1.53 -10.37
N PHE A 32 4.77 -0.61 -9.45
CA PHE A 32 4.38 0.79 -9.59
C PHE A 32 5.44 1.74 -9.04
N PRO A 33 5.57 2.95 -9.61
CA PRO A 33 6.55 3.93 -9.14
C PRO A 33 6.08 4.62 -7.85
N THR A 34 7.04 4.97 -7.01
CA THR A 34 6.86 5.91 -5.90
C THR A 34 7.92 7.02 -6.00
N GLU A 35 7.89 8.00 -5.07
CA GLU A 35 8.94 9.03 -5.01
C GLU A 35 10.30 8.49 -4.51
N THR A 36 10.33 7.26 -3.98
CA THR A 36 11.57 6.62 -3.50
C THR A 36 12.07 5.56 -4.48
N VAL A 37 11.38 4.41 -4.55
CA VAL A 37 11.74 3.29 -5.42
C VAL A 37 10.47 2.70 -6.02
N TYR A 38 10.61 1.87 -7.06
CA TYR A 38 9.51 1.03 -7.53
C TYR A 38 9.08 0.05 -6.45
N GLY A 39 7.77 -0.04 -6.21
CA GLY A 39 7.16 -1.02 -5.32
C GLY A 39 6.52 -2.16 -6.11
N LEU A 40 6.40 -3.33 -5.48
CA LEU A 40 5.57 -4.43 -5.97
C LEU A 40 4.32 -4.51 -5.08
N GLY A 41 3.16 -4.21 -5.66
CA GLY A 41 1.90 -4.11 -4.96
C GLY A 41 0.93 -5.25 -5.25
N ALA A 42 0.09 -5.50 -4.27
CA ALA A 42 -1.05 -6.41 -4.31
C ALA A 42 -2.15 -5.89 -3.38
N ASN A 43 -3.31 -6.54 -3.38
CA ASN A 43 -4.33 -6.26 -2.37
C ASN A 43 -3.81 -6.67 -0.97
N GLY A 44 -3.46 -5.67 -0.16
CA GLY A 44 -2.92 -5.87 1.19
C GLY A 44 -3.89 -6.47 2.20
N LEU A 45 -5.19 -6.51 1.90
CA LEU A 45 -6.22 -7.14 2.73
C LEU A 45 -6.52 -8.59 2.31
N SER A 46 -5.82 -9.11 1.30
CA SER A 46 -5.91 -10.49 0.85
C SER A 46 -4.65 -11.27 1.20
N ALA A 47 -4.71 -12.18 2.16
CA ALA A 47 -3.59 -13.05 2.53
C ALA A 47 -2.98 -13.77 1.32
N ALA A 48 -3.81 -14.29 0.42
CA ALA A 48 -3.37 -14.99 -0.78
C ALA A 48 -2.60 -14.05 -1.75
N ALA A 49 -3.04 -12.79 -1.91
CA ALA A 49 -2.34 -11.82 -2.74
C ALA A 49 -1.01 -11.39 -2.11
N VAL A 50 -0.99 -11.20 -0.80
CA VAL A 50 0.23 -10.89 -0.03
C VAL A 50 1.27 -12.00 -0.16
N GLN A 51 0.87 -13.26 -0.05
CA GLN A 51 1.76 -14.41 -0.23
C GLN A 51 2.41 -14.44 -1.63
N ARG A 52 1.71 -13.97 -2.66
CA ARG A 52 2.28 -13.85 -4.01
C ARG A 52 3.45 -12.84 -4.08
N ILE A 53 3.42 -11.76 -3.29
CA ILE A 53 4.54 -10.82 -3.20
C ILE A 53 5.78 -11.54 -2.66
N PHE A 54 5.65 -12.27 -1.57
CA PHE A 54 6.75 -13.04 -0.98
C PHE A 54 7.32 -14.05 -1.98
N ALA A 55 6.45 -14.79 -2.66
CA ALA A 55 6.87 -15.76 -3.67
C ALA A 55 7.60 -15.09 -4.84
N ALA A 56 7.06 -14.00 -5.39
CA ALA A 56 7.65 -13.30 -6.54
C ALA A 56 9.01 -12.67 -6.22
N LYS A 57 9.18 -12.15 -5.00
CA LYS A 57 10.42 -11.52 -4.55
C LYS A 57 11.40 -12.51 -3.90
N GLN A 58 11.01 -13.76 -3.71
CA GLN A 58 11.76 -14.74 -2.90
C GLN A 58 12.11 -14.17 -1.52
N ARG A 59 11.18 -13.38 -0.96
CA ARG A 59 11.34 -12.69 0.32
C ARG A 59 10.84 -13.60 1.45
N PRO A 60 11.57 -13.68 2.58
CA PRO A 60 11.10 -14.45 3.73
C PRO A 60 9.81 -13.85 4.30
N SER A 61 8.86 -14.69 4.67
CA SER A 61 7.58 -14.28 5.29
C SER A 61 7.75 -13.64 6.67
N SER A 62 8.94 -13.73 7.26
CA SER A 62 9.33 -13.02 8.49
C SER A 62 9.57 -11.53 8.31
N ASP A 63 9.65 -11.05 7.06
CA ASP A 63 9.85 -9.63 6.78
C ASP A 63 8.49 -8.94 6.55
N PRO A 64 8.01 -8.08 7.46
CA PRO A 64 6.72 -7.43 7.31
C PRO A 64 6.67 -6.51 6.08
N LEU A 65 5.47 -6.32 5.55
CA LEU A 65 5.21 -5.42 4.42
C LEU A 65 4.62 -4.09 4.93
N ILE A 66 4.74 -3.06 4.10
CA ILE A 66 4.13 -1.75 4.33
C ILE A 66 2.82 -1.67 3.55
N LEU A 67 1.72 -1.36 4.22
CA LEU A 67 0.47 -1.01 3.57
C LEU A 67 0.55 0.43 3.05
N HIS A 68 0.19 0.63 1.79
CA HIS A 68 0.08 1.93 1.17
C HIS A 68 -1.39 2.30 1.04
N VAL A 69 -1.74 3.49 1.49
CA VAL A 69 -3.09 4.06 1.39
C VAL A 69 -3.05 5.37 0.61
N SER A 70 -4.17 5.79 0.06
CA SER A 70 -4.24 6.99 -0.79
C SER A 70 -4.41 8.28 0.00
N SER A 71 -4.87 8.19 1.24
CA SER A 71 -5.05 9.34 2.12
C SER A 71 -4.83 8.95 3.59
N THR A 72 -4.65 9.96 4.44
CA THR A 72 -4.47 9.75 5.88
C THR A 72 -5.75 9.30 6.58
N GLU A 73 -6.91 9.63 6.02
CA GLU A 73 -8.21 9.18 6.49
C GLU A 73 -8.36 7.66 6.38
N ASP A 74 -7.67 7.04 5.41
CA ASP A 74 -7.71 5.59 5.21
C ASP A 74 -6.92 4.80 6.27
N PHE A 75 -6.13 5.47 7.12
CA PHE A 75 -5.39 4.80 8.19
C PHE A 75 -6.30 3.99 9.11
N GLN A 76 -7.47 4.52 9.45
CA GLN A 76 -8.44 3.82 10.29
C GLN A 76 -8.97 2.50 9.69
N LEU A 77 -8.82 2.30 8.38
CA LEU A 77 -9.20 1.05 7.72
C LEU A 77 -8.27 -0.10 8.08
N VAL A 78 -7.02 0.20 8.42
CA VAL A 78 -5.95 -0.80 8.62
C VAL A 78 -5.27 -0.71 9.98
N ALA A 79 -5.39 0.42 10.68
CA ALA A 79 -4.77 0.66 11.97
C ALA A 79 -5.79 1.11 13.02
N VAL A 80 -5.52 0.78 14.27
CA VAL A 80 -6.25 1.27 15.43
C VAL A 80 -5.58 2.56 15.88
N LEU A 81 -6.34 3.65 15.93
CA LEU A 81 -5.83 4.98 16.26
C LEU A 81 -6.20 5.44 17.68
N ASP A 82 -6.92 4.62 18.46
CA ASP A 82 -7.43 4.99 19.76
C ASP A 82 -6.32 5.55 20.68
N GLY A 83 -6.47 6.83 21.07
CA GLY A 83 -5.49 7.54 21.88
C GLY A 83 -4.24 8.03 21.11
N LEU A 84 -4.17 7.80 19.81
CA LEU A 84 -3.06 8.20 18.92
C LEU A 84 -3.48 9.24 17.87
N GLU A 85 -4.76 9.61 17.81
CA GLU A 85 -5.36 10.40 16.75
C GLU A 85 -4.64 11.73 16.54
N GLU A 86 -4.37 12.47 17.62
CA GLU A 86 -3.69 13.76 17.54
C GLU A 86 -2.24 13.64 17.07
N LEU A 87 -1.51 12.65 17.59
CA LEU A 87 -0.12 12.39 17.19
C LEU A 87 -0.04 11.98 15.73
N VAL A 88 -0.88 11.04 15.30
CA VAL A 88 -0.94 10.57 13.90
C VAL A 88 -1.33 11.72 12.98
N SER A 89 -2.34 12.50 13.31
CA SER A 89 -2.78 13.66 12.54
C SER A 89 -1.67 14.70 12.39
N THR A 90 -0.96 15.00 13.47
CA THR A 90 0.17 15.98 13.46
C THR A 90 1.30 15.51 12.54
N LEU A 91 1.70 14.24 12.66
CA LEU A 91 2.76 13.66 11.82
C LEU A 91 2.34 13.58 10.35
N ALA A 92 1.11 13.14 10.11
CA ALA A 92 0.56 13.04 8.77
C ALA A 92 0.47 14.41 8.08
N ALA A 93 -0.05 15.43 8.75
CA ALA A 93 -0.15 16.77 8.21
C ALA A 93 1.22 17.38 7.81
N ARG A 94 2.28 16.96 8.50
CA ARG A 94 3.63 17.50 8.27
C ARG A 94 4.44 16.70 7.25
N PHE A 95 4.26 15.39 7.17
CA PHE A 95 5.15 14.50 6.44
C PHE A 95 4.46 13.64 5.37
N MET A 96 3.14 13.71 5.24
CA MET A 96 2.39 12.93 4.28
C MET A 96 1.59 13.81 3.30
N PRO A 97 1.51 13.43 2.04
CA PRO A 97 2.14 12.25 1.42
C PRO A 97 3.68 12.36 1.42
N GLY A 98 4.37 11.23 1.55
CA GLY A 98 5.84 11.23 1.59
C GLY A 98 6.44 9.89 2.03
N ALA A 99 7.73 9.94 2.34
CA ALA A 99 8.51 8.75 2.69
C ALA A 99 8.27 8.25 4.13
N LEU A 100 7.59 9.02 4.98
CA LEU A 100 7.30 8.61 6.36
C LEU A 100 6.41 7.38 6.36
N THR A 101 6.80 6.36 7.11
CA THR A 101 5.99 5.19 7.44
C THR A 101 5.72 5.18 8.94
N LEU A 102 4.45 5.03 9.32
CA LEU A 102 4.05 4.87 10.71
C LEU A 102 3.80 3.39 11.00
N VAL A 103 4.25 2.93 12.17
CA VAL A 103 3.96 1.59 12.68
C VAL A 103 2.93 1.73 13.80
N LEU A 104 1.75 1.18 13.58
CA LEU A 104 0.57 1.37 14.43
C LEU A 104 -0.06 0.02 14.78
N PRO A 105 -0.83 -0.09 15.88
CA PRO A 105 -1.61 -1.28 16.14
C PRO A 105 -2.51 -1.61 14.95
N LYS A 106 -2.54 -2.88 14.52
CA LYS A 106 -3.29 -3.27 13.33
C LYS A 106 -4.78 -3.47 13.61
N GLN A 107 -5.63 -3.20 12.62
CA GLN A 107 -7.00 -3.67 12.61
C GLN A 107 -7.06 -5.19 12.38
N ALA A 108 -8.11 -5.84 12.91
CA ALA A 108 -8.30 -7.29 12.76
C ALA A 108 -8.37 -7.76 11.30
N ARG A 109 -8.84 -6.91 10.40
CA ARG A 109 -8.95 -7.19 8.96
C ARG A 109 -7.61 -7.29 8.22
N VAL A 110 -6.52 -6.79 8.83
CA VAL A 110 -5.18 -6.88 8.24
C VAL A 110 -4.64 -8.29 8.44
N PRO A 111 -4.31 -9.01 7.34
CA PRO A 111 -3.79 -10.38 7.45
C PRO A 111 -2.46 -10.44 8.22
N LEU A 112 -2.22 -11.55 8.91
CA LEU A 112 -0.98 -11.80 9.64
C LEU A 112 0.24 -11.85 8.72
N GLU A 113 0.04 -12.24 7.47
CA GLU A 113 1.08 -12.25 6.44
C GLU A 113 1.70 -10.87 6.20
N VAL A 114 0.90 -9.80 6.31
CA VAL A 114 1.40 -8.41 6.17
C VAL A 114 2.33 -8.04 7.29
N THR A 115 2.03 -8.49 8.51
CA THR A 115 2.70 -8.08 9.75
C THR A 115 3.72 -9.11 10.26
N ALA A 116 4.00 -10.15 9.48
CA ALA A 116 4.85 -11.28 9.91
C ALA A 116 4.37 -11.91 11.24
N GLY A 117 3.06 -11.99 11.44
CA GLY A 117 2.41 -12.51 12.63
C GLY A 117 2.31 -11.51 13.79
N GLY A 118 2.80 -10.28 13.63
CA GLY A 118 2.78 -9.25 14.67
C GLY A 118 1.44 -8.52 14.81
N GLY A 119 1.31 -7.79 15.92
CA GLY A 119 0.12 -6.98 16.25
C GLY A 119 0.16 -5.55 15.69
N SER A 120 1.23 -5.17 14.99
CA SER A 120 1.42 -3.83 14.42
C SER A 120 1.51 -3.89 12.91
N VAL A 121 1.05 -2.83 12.24
CA VAL A 121 1.11 -2.66 10.79
C VAL A 121 1.85 -1.38 10.44
N ALA A 122 2.71 -1.44 9.42
CA ALA A 122 3.36 -0.28 8.84
C ALA A 122 2.48 0.32 7.76
N VAL A 123 2.22 1.63 7.81
CA VAL A 123 1.33 2.34 6.89
C VAL A 123 2.00 3.59 6.36
N ARG A 124 1.81 3.88 5.07
CA ARG A 124 2.39 5.03 4.37
C ARG A 124 1.41 5.59 3.34
N VAL A 125 1.42 6.92 3.16
CA VAL A 125 0.82 7.60 2.00
C VAL A 125 1.97 8.02 1.08
N PRO A 126 2.19 7.37 -0.08
CA PRO A 126 3.29 7.72 -0.97
C PRO A 126 3.04 9.05 -1.67
N ASN A 127 4.12 9.79 -1.99
CA ASN A 127 4.04 11.05 -2.72
C ASN A 127 4.38 10.84 -4.21
N HIS A 128 3.49 10.17 -4.92
CA HIS A 128 3.63 9.96 -6.35
C HIS A 128 2.24 9.82 -6.99
N ALA A 129 1.98 10.59 -8.04
CA ALA A 129 0.65 10.65 -8.66
C ALA A 129 0.15 9.28 -9.15
N VAL A 130 1.03 8.46 -9.74
CA VAL A 130 0.67 7.11 -10.22
C VAL A 130 0.35 6.19 -9.05
N ALA A 131 1.16 6.20 -7.98
CA ALA A 131 0.91 5.38 -6.79
C ALA A 131 -0.42 5.74 -6.14
N LEU A 132 -0.68 7.02 -5.91
CA LEU A 132 -1.93 7.50 -5.30
C LEU A 132 -3.15 7.15 -6.15
N ALA A 133 -3.08 7.35 -7.47
CA ALA A 133 -4.16 7.00 -8.38
C ALA A 133 -4.44 5.49 -8.41
N LEU A 134 -3.39 4.66 -8.43
CA LEU A 134 -3.51 3.21 -8.41
C LEU A 134 -4.16 2.71 -7.11
N ILE A 135 -3.68 3.21 -5.95
CA ILE A 135 -4.23 2.83 -4.64
C ILE A 135 -5.70 3.22 -4.56
N ALA A 136 -6.04 4.46 -4.90
CA ALA A 136 -7.43 4.94 -4.88
C ALA A 136 -8.35 4.13 -5.80
N ALA A 137 -7.88 3.71 -6.98
CA ALA A 137 -8.65 2.90 -7.93
C ALA A 137 -8.76 1.43 -7.52
N SER A 138 -7.90 0.96 -6.62
CA SER A 138 -7.88 -0.46 -6.18
C SER A 138 -8.83 -0.73 -5.00
N GLY A 139 -9.28 0.28 -4.31
CA GLY A 139 -10.20 0.20 -3.17
C GLY A 139 -9.51 0.02 -1.84
#